data_aaf9c0a75f771ac6c1fec21c9ed78544
#
_entry.id   aaf9c0a75f771ac6c1fec21c9ed78544
#
_cell.length_a   1.000
_cell.length_b   1.000
_cell.length_c   1.000
_cell.angle_alpha   90.00
_cell.angle_beta   90.00
_cell.angle_gamma   90.00
#
_symmetry.space_group_name_H-M   'P 1'
#
loop_
_entity.id
_entity.type
_entity.pdbx_description
1 polymer ?
#
loop_
_entity_poly.entity_id
_entity_poly.type
_entity_poly.pdbx_seq_one_letter_code
_entity_poly.pdbx_strand_id
1 'polypeptide(L)'
;AFVLVLSFFLFVPDGRVPKPEKTGKTIDLRVETNKADLTALINRYLREEKIKGKVLLNDEVVYYGTVGVFSEKMQYKMTFKPKALKNGDLVLKQKSVSLGSVHLPVSYILKFVKTTYHLPKWVIIQPGEKLVYVQLQNMKLENGAKVKVNEFDLQHDDISFTLGFPK
;
A
#
# COMPACT_ATOMS: atom_id res chain seq x y z
N ALA A 1 25.55 -16.34 0.83
CA ALA A 1 24.28 -16.29 1.47
C ALA A 1 23.63 -14.91 1.37
N PHE A 2 24.11 -13.89 2.08
CA PHE A 2 23.52 -12.55 2.02
C PHE A 2 23.67 -11.90 0.63
N VAL A 3 24.82 -12.05 -0.02
CA VAL A 3 25.10 -11.53 -1.36
C VAL A 3 24.22 -12.19 -2.42
N LEU A 4 23.92 -13.49 -2.30
CA LEU A 4 23.05 -14.21 -3.24
C LEU A 4 21.58 -13.75 -3.11
N VAL A 5 21.12 -13.54 -1.89
CA VAL A 5 19.77 -13.00 -1.62
C VAL A 5 19.66 -11.58 -2.18
N LEU A 6 20.70 -10.77 -2.00
CA LEU A 6 20.82 -9.44 -2.57
C LEU A 6 20.72 -9.46 -4.10
N SER A 7 21.47 -10.34 -4.75
CA SER A 7 21.49 -10.47 -6.21
C SER A 7 20.12 -10.90 -6.76
N PHE A 8 19.40 -11.78 -6.05
CA PHE A 8 18.05 -12.20 -6.43
C PHE A 8 17.08 -11.03 -6.45
N PHE A 9 17.10 -10.18 -5.42
CA PHE A 9 16.19 -9.04 -5.36
C PHE A 9 16.50 -7.92 -6.36
N LEU A 10 17.74 -7.84 -6.87
CA LEU A 10 18.09 -6.84 -7.88
C LEU A 10 17.36 -7.04 -9.22
N PHE A 11 16.96 -8.26 -9.52
CA PHE A 11 16.32 -8.61 -10.79
C PHE A 11 14.79 -8.71 -10.76
N VAL A 12 14.17 -8.31 -9.64
CA VAL A 12 12.70 -8.32 -9.55
C VAL A 12 12.14 -7.14 -10.35
N PRO A 13 11.32 -7.41 -11.39
CA PRO A 13 10.74 -6.35 -12.20
C PRO A 13 9.63 -5.59 -11.48
N ASP A 14 9.38 -4.36 -11.89
CA ASP A 14 8.23 -3.59 -11.43
C ASP A 14 6.92 -4.23 -11.90
N GLY A 15 5.89 -4.16 -11.06
CA GLY A 15 4.55 -4.56 -11.44
C GLY A 15 3.93 -3.59 -12.44
N ARG A 16 3.17 -4.14 -13.39
CA ARG A 16 2.41 -3.31 -14.32
C ARG A 16 1.11 -2.86 -13.67
N VAL A 17 0.82 -1.56 -13.77
CA VAL A 17 -0.44 -1.00 -13.33
C VAL A 17 -1.47 -1.18 -14.44
N PRO A 18 -2.54 -1.98 -14.23
CA PRO A 18 -3.59 -2.13 -15.22
C PRO A 18 -4.31 -0.81 -15.48
N LYS A 19 -4.76 -0.59 -16.70
CA LYS A 19 -5.59 0.56 -17.01
C LYS A 19 -6.94 0.42 -16.30
N PRO A 20 -7.49 1.50 -15.71
CA PRO A 20 -8.83 1.44 -15.11
C PRO A 20 -9.87 1.06 -16.15
N GLU A 21 -10.77 0.15 -15.79
CA GLU A 21 -11.92 -0.16 -16.62
C GLU A 21 -12.87 1.04 -16.67
N LYS A 22 -13.43 1.29 -17.85
CA LYS A 22 -14.48 2.30 -17.98
C LYS A 22 -15.71 1.80 -17.23
N THR A 23 -16.09 2.54 -16.20
CA THR A 23 -17.34 2.26 -15.48
C THR A 23 -18.50 2.98 -16.15
N GLY A 24 -19.66 2.33 -16.24
CA GLY A 24 -20.90 2.96 -16.64
C GLY A 24 -21.39 3.94 -15.58
N LYS A 25 -22.66 4.35 -15.70
CA LYS A 25 -23.29 5.25 -14.72
C LYS A 25 -23.36 4.59 -13.35
N THR A 26 -22.99 5.35 -12.32
CA THR A 26 -22.96 4.87 -10.92
C THR A 26 -23.74 5.82 -10.01
N ILE A 27 -24.19 5.25 -8.89
CA ILE A 27 -24.68 6.04 -7.75
C ILE A 27 -23.46 6.26 -6.85
N ASP A 28 -23.09 7.51 -6.66
CA ASP A 28 -21.90 7.86 -5.91
C ASP A 28 -22.26 8.35 -4.51
N LEU A 29 -21.59 7.74 -3.51
CA LEU A 29 -21.69 8.16 -2.11
C LEU A 29 -20.31 8.65 -1.66
N ARG A 30 -20.29 9.84 -1.07
CA ARG A 30 -19.07 10.37 -0.49
C ARG A 30 -18.95 9.91 0.97
N VAL A 31 -17.78 9.38 1.30
CA VAL A 31 -17.45 8.93 2.66
C VAL A 31 -16.26 9.75 3.16
N GLU A 32 -16.42 10.36 4.32
CA GLU A 32 -15.34 11.06 5.01
C GLU A 32 -14.90 10.25 6.23
N THR A 33 -13.60 10.26 6.49
CA THR A 33 -13.01 9.56 7.63
C THR A 33 -11.84 10.37 8.20
N ASN A 34 -11.17 9.80 9.18
CA ASN A 34 -10.01 10.39 9.84
C ASN A 34 -8.89 9.36 9.95
N LYS A 35 -7.70 9.81 10.34
CA LYS A 35 -6.52 8.94 10.46
C LYS A 35 -6.73 7.79 11.44
N ALA A 36 -7.36 8.05 12.58
CA ALA A 36 -7.55 7.04 13.62
C ALA A 36 -8.47 5.91 13.14
N ASP A 37 -9.62 6.27 12.57
CA ASP A 37 -10.59 5.28 12.08
C ASP A 37 -10.06 4.51 10.87
N LEU A 38 -9.40 5.20 9.94
CA LEU A 38 -8.83 4.53 8.77
C LEU A 38 -7.68 3.60 9.16
N THR A 39 -6.83 4.00 10.11
CA THR A 39 -5.79 3.13 10.67
C THR A 39 -6.38 1.84 11.24
N ALA A 40 -7.45 1.97 12.03
CA ALA A 40 -8.14 0.81 12.61
C ALA A 40 -8.71 -0.10 11.52
N LEU A 41 -9.35 0.48 10.51
CA LEU A 41 -9.94 -0.27 9.40
C LEU A 41 -8.87 -1.02 8.57
N ILE A 42 -7.77 -0.36 8.24
CA ILE A 42 -6.66 -0.97 7.50
C ILE A 42 -6.07 -2.15 8.29
N ASN A 43 -5.79 -1.96 9.56
CA ASN A 43 -5.21 -3.02 10.39
C ASN A 43 -6.18 -4.19 10.60
N ARG A 44 -7.47 -3.94 10.68
CA ARG A 44 -8.49 -4.98 10.69
C ARG A 44 -8.45 -5.79 9.40
N TYR A 45 -8.41 -5.12 8.25
CA TYR A 45 -8.29 -5.77 6.94
C TYR A 45 -7.04 -6.64 6.86
N LEU A 46 -5.88 -6.12 7.29
CA LEU A 46 -4.62 -6.88 7.29
C LEU A 46 -4.74 -8.17 8.11
N ARG A 47 -5.37 -8.10 9.28
CA ARG A 47 -5.60 -9.29 10.12
C ARG A 47 -6.54 -10.29 9.45
N GLU A 48 -7.63 -9.83 8.89
CA GLU A 48 -8.64 -10.70 8.24
C GLU A 48 -8.06 -11.41 7.02
N GLU A 49 -7.22 -10.72 6.25
CA GLU A 49 -6.54 -11.28 5.07
C GLU A 49 -5.23 -12.00 5.43
N LYS A 50 -4.89 -12.11 6.70
CA LYS A 50 -3.67 -12.75 7.19
C LYS A 50 -2.40 -12.14 6.59
N ILE A 51 -2.42 -10.85 6.29
CA ILE A 51 -1.25 -10.09 5.86
C ILE A 51 -0.50 -9.65 7.11
N LYS A 52 0.77 -10.07 7.20
CA LYS A 52 1.62 -9.71 8.33
C LYS A 52 1.98 -8.24 8.27
N GLY A 53 2.01 -7.60 9.43
CA GLY A 53 2.41 -6.22 9.55
C GLY A 53 1.32 -5.34 10.12
N LYS A 54 1.67 -4.10 10.34
CA LYS A 54 0.79 -3.09 10.93
C LYS A 54 1.01 -1.75 10.24
N VAL A 55 -0.07 -1.04 10.01
CA VAL A 55 -0.06 0.31 9.43
C VAL A 55 -0.39 1.32 10.52
N LEU A 56 0.30 2.44 10.49
CA LEU A 56 -0.03 3.62 11.29
C LEU A 56 -0.10 4.82 10.36
N LEU A 57 -1.19 5.58 10.45
CA LEU A 57 -1.34 6.85 9.76
C LEU A 57 -1.11 7.99 10.76
N ASN A 58 -0.02 8.70 10.57
CA ASN A 58 0.23 9.99 11.24
C ASN A 58 0.36 11.06 10.15
N ASP A 59 1.42 11.83 10.08
CA ASP A 59 1.64 12.74 8.94
C ASP A 59 2.04 12.02 7.66
N GLU A 60 2.43 10.76 7.79
CA GLU A 60 2.80 9.87 6.69
C GLU A 60 2.19 8.48 6.92
N VAL A 61 2.22 7.64 5.89
CA VAL A 61 1.84 6.23 6.00
C VAL A 61 3.04 5.45 6.49
N VAL A 62 2.93 4.79 7.63
CA VAL A 62 3.99 3.99 8.22
C VAL A 62 3.57 2.53 8.26
N TYR A 63 4.42 1.67 7.73
CA TYR A 63 4.22 0.23 7.77
C TYR A 63 5.32 -0.43 8.61
N TYR A 64 4.92 -1.25 9.56
CA TYR A 64 5.80 -2.06 10.39
C TYR A 64 5.67 -3.51 9.98
N GLY A 65 6.80 -4.14 9.66
CA GLY A 65 6.85 -5.55 9.32
C GLY A 65 7.99 -6.27 10.01
N THR A 66 8.07 -7.56 9.77
CA THR A 66 9.12 -8.41 10.33
C THR A 66 9.76 -9.21 9.21
N VAL A 67 11.07 -9.28 9.20
CA VAL A 67 11.85 -10.06 8.24
C VAL A 67 12.80 -10.98 8.99
N GLY A 68 12.97 -12.20 8.47
CA GLY A 68 13.96 -13.15 8.99
C GLY A 68 15.32 -12.89 8.38
N VAL A 69 16.34 -12.64 9.22
CA VAL A 69 17.72 -12.48 8.81
C VAL A 69 18.58 -13.37 9.72
N PHE A 70 19.31 -14.32 9.14
CA PHE A 70 20.21 -15.22 9.88
C PHE A 70 19.54 -15.91 11.07
N SER A 71 18.37 -16.50 10.88
CA SER A 71 17.56 -17.18 11.92
C SER A 71 16.98 -16.25 12.98
N GLU A 72 17.19 -14.96 12.88
CA GLU A 72 16.57 -13.96 13.76
C GLU A 72 15.47 -13.21 13.03
N LYS A 73 14.43 -12.85 13.78
CA LYS A 73 13.35 -11.98 13.27
C LYS A 73 13.68 -10.54 13.61
N MET A 74 13.77 -9.70 12.58
CA MET A 74 14.03 -8.27 12.73
C MET A 74 12.82 -7.47 12.27
N GLN A 75 12.47 -6.45 13.03
CA GLN A 75 11.41 -5.52 12.64
C GLN A 75 11.96 -4.47 11.68
N TYR A 76 11.17 -4.16 10.67
CA TYR A 76 11.47 -3.05 9.78
C TYR A 76 10.31 -2.06 9.74
N LYS A 77 10.65 -0.82 9.44
CA LYS A 77 9.72 0.29 9.35
C LYS A 77 9.87 0.94 7.98
N MET A 78 8.78 1.04 7.25
CA MET A 78 8.73 1.75 5.97
C MET A 78 7.82 2.97 6.09
N THR A 79 8.28 4.09 5.57
CA THR A 79 7.53 5.34 5.60
C THR A 79 7.24 5.78 4.18
N PHE A 80 5.98 6.14 3.92
CA PHE A 80 5.50 6.52 2.60
C PHE A 80 4.79 7.87 2.65
N LYS A 81 4.97 8.64 1.59
CA LYS A 81 4.17 9.84 1.35
C LYS A 81 3.01 9.47 0.42
N PRO A 82 1.76 9.61 0.85
CA PRO A 82 0.61 9.29 0.01
C PRO A 82 0.29 10.42 -0.95
N LYS A 83 -0.24 10.05 -2.12
CA LYS A 83 -0.75 10.99 -3.10
C LYS A 83 -2.01 10.42 -3.75
N ALA A 84 -3.11 11.14 -3.62
CA ALA A 84 -4.35 10.81 -4.34
C ALA A 84 -4.21 11.21 -5.80
N LEU A 85 -4.54 10.31 -6.70
CA LEU A 85 -4.50 10.55 -8.14
C LEU A 85 -5.86 10.99 -8.66
N LYS A 86 -5.85 11.71 -9.78
CA LYS A 86 -7.08 12.19 -10.42
C LYS A 86 -8.03 11.07 -10.84
N ASN A 87 -7.48 9.88 -11.14
CA ASN A 87 -8.29 8.73 -11.51
C ASN A 87 -8.94 8.01 -10.31
N GLY A 88 -8.69 8.46 -9.08
CA GLY A 88 -9.24 7.87 -7.87
C GLY A 88 -8.36 6.81 -7.21
N ASP A 89 -7.18 6.55 -7.73
CA ASP A 89 -6.22 5.65 -7.12
C ASP A 89 -5.27 6.39 -6.18
N LEU A 90 -4.52 5.63 -5.39
CA LEU A 90 -3.57 6.16 -4.42
C LEU A 90 -2.17 5.67 -4.75
N VAL A 91 -1.19 6.56 -4.73
CA VAL A 91 0.22 6.19 -4.82
C VAL A 91 0.90 6.48 -3.50
N LEU A 92 1.68 5.51 -3.03
CA LEU A 92 2.51 5.64 -1.84
C LEU A 92 3.97 5.72 -2.29
N LYS A 93 4.55 6.90 -2.20
CA LYS A 93 5.97 7.11 -2.51
C LYS A 93 6.80 6.80 -1.27
N GLN A 94 7.73 5.88 -1.40
CA GLN A 94 8.56 5.49 -0.27
C GLN A 94 9.59 6.58 0.06
N LYS A 95 9.66 6.96 1.33
CA LYS A 95 10.59 7.97 1.84
C LYS A 95 11.77 7.35 2.56
N SER A 96 11.52 6.38 3.43
CA SER A 96 12.57 5.78 4.24
C SER A 96 12.27 4.33 4.58
N VAL A 97 13.34 3.58 4.84
CA VAL A 97 13.30 2.23 5.39
C VAL A 97 14.32 2.14 6.50
N SER A 98 13.93 1.60 7.64
CA SER A 98 14.84 1.26 8.70
C SER A 98 14.66 -0.20 9.12
N LEU A 99 15.77 -0.90 9.31
CA LEU A 99 15.82 -2.26 9.82
C LEU A 99 16.65 -2.22 11.11
N GLY A 100 15.98 -2.14 12.26
CA GLY A 100 16.65 -1.83 13.51
C GLY A 100 17.36 -0.47 13.42
N SER A 101 18.68 -0.43 13.65
CA SER A 101 19.50 0.77 13.49
C SER A 101 20.09 0.93 12.10
N VAL A 102 19.86 -0.01 11.18
CA VAL A 102 20.46 -0.02 9.84
C VAL A 102 19.47 0.59 8.84
N HIS A 103 19.96 1.53 8.02
CA HIS A 103 19.22 2.06 6.90
C HIS A 103 19.56 1.26 5.64
N LEU A 104 18.54 0.65 5.02
CA LEU A 104 18.70 -0.09 3.78
C LEU A 104 18.22 0.72 2.58
N PRO A 105 18.75 0.43 1.37
CA PRO A 105 18.18 1.01 0.16
C PRO A 105 16.68 0.71 0.06
N VAL A 106 15.92 1.75 -0.23
CA VAL A 106 14.45 1.71 -0.25
C VAL A 106 13.89 0.61 -1.15
N SER A 107 14.45 0.46 -2.35
CA SER A 107 14.01 -0.54 -3.32
C SER A 107 14.16 -1.98 -2.83
N TYR A 108 15.05 -2.20 -1.89
CA TYR A 108 15.38 -3.50 -1.35
C TYR A 108 14.22 -4.17 -0.63
N ILE A 109 13.66 -3.45 0.34
CA ILE A 109 12.53 -3.95 1.13
C ILE A 109 11.28 -4.06 0.25
N LEU A 110 11.07 -3.14 -0.69
CA LEU A 110 9.96 -3.26 -1.64
C LEU A 110 10.05 -4.54 -2.48
N LYS A 111 11.25 -4.90 -2.93
CA LYS A 111 11.45 -6.17 -3.64
C LYS A 111 11.17 -7.38 -2.76
N PHE A 112 11.63 -7.32 -1.52
CA PHE A 112 11.36 -8.36 -0.53
C PHE A 112 9.86 -8.54 -0.30
N VAL A 113 9.13 -7.46 -0.06
CA VAL A 113 7.68 -7.49 0.16
C VAL A 113 6.97 -8.05 -1.07
N LYS A 114 7.35 -7.60 -2.27
CA LYS A 114 6.76 -8.06 -3.53
C LYS A 114 6.92 -9.56 -3.74
N THR A 115 8.08 -10.11 -3.41
CA THR A 115 8.40 -11.53 -3.65
C THR A 115 7.92 -12.45 -2.53
N THR A 116 7.81 -11.94 -1.30
CA THR A 116 7.53 -12.76 -0.11
C THR A 116 6.06 -12.78 0.26
N TYR A 117 5.37 -11.64 0.14
CA TYR A 117 3.98 -11.53 0.56
C TYR A 117 3.01 -11.73 -0.60
N HIS A 118 1.93 -12.45 -0.34
CA HIS A 118 0.80 -12.57 -1.26
C HIS A 118 -0.12 -11.37 -1.06
N LEU A 119 0.19 -10.29 -1.79
CA LEU A 119 -0.59 -9.07 -1.74
C LEU A 119 -1.83 -9.16 -2.65
N PRO A 120 -2.92 -8.46 -2.31
CA PRO A 120 -4.06 -8.35 -3.20
C PRO A 120 -3.66 -7.79 -4.57
N LYS A 121 -4.39 -8.16 -5.61
CA LYS A 121 -4.10 -7.74 -7.00
C LYS A 121 -4.17 -6.22 -7.20
N TRP A 122 -4.89 -5.51 -6.33
CA TRP A 122 -5.01 -4.05 -6.37
C TRP A 122 -3.86 -3.31 -5.68
N VAL A 123 -2.91 -4.03 -5.06
CA VAL A 123 -1.67 -3.46 -4.52
C VAL A 123 -0.52 -3.84 -5.44
N ILE A 124 0.08 -2.85 -6.09
CA ILE A 124 1.11 -3.06 -7.09
C ILE A 124 2.40 -2.39 -6.62
N ILE A 125 3.43 -3.20 -6.40
CA ILE A 125 4.72 -2.72 -5.94
C ILE A 125 5.64 -2.50 -7.13
N GLN A 126 6.22 -1.31 -7.21
CA GLN A 126 7.19 -0.92 -8.23
C GLN A 126 8.51 -0.54 -7.55
N PRO A 127 9.38 -1.52 -7.26
CA PRO A 127 10.61 -1.27 -6.51
C PRO A 127 11.56 -0.30 -7.20
N GLY A 128 11.68 -0.37 -8.52
CA GLY A 128 12.53 0.53 -9.30
C GLY A 128 12.11 1.98 -9.20
N GLU A 129 10.81 2.24 -9.17
CA GLU A 129 10.23 3.58 -8.99
C GLU A 129 10.09 3.99 -7.52
N LYS A 130 10.34 3.08 -6.59
CA LYS A 130 10.15 3.26 -5.15
C LYS A 130 8.72 3.65 -4.78
N LEU A 131 7.77 3.01 -5.46
CA LEU A 131 6.33 3.28 -5.32
C LEU A 131 5.57 2.02 -4.94
N VAL A 132 4.50 2.22 -4.18
CA VAL A 132 3.41 1.26 -4.03
C VAL A 132 2.16 1.91 -4.61
N TYR A 133 1.62 1.30 -5.65
CA TYR A 133 0.41 1.77 -6.30
C TYR A 133 -0.79 1.02 -5.72
N VAL A 134 -1.74 1.76 -5.18
CA VAL A 134 -2.96 1.19 -4.59
C VAL A 134 -4.12 1.50 -5.52
N GLN A 135 -4.51 0.49 -6.30
CA GLN A 135 -5.57 0.62 -7.30
C GLN A 135 -6.92 0.29 -6.68
N LEU A 136 -7.48 1.23 -5.92
CA LEU A 136 -8.71 1.04 -5.18
C LEU A 136 -9.90 0.65 -6.05
N GLN A 137 -9.91 1.10 -7.31
CA GLN A 137 -10.97 0.75 -8.26
C GLN A 137 -11.00 -0.73 -8.62
N ASN A 138 -9.91 -1.47 -8.39
CA ASN A 138 -9.83 -2.90 -8.63
C ASN A 138 -10.11 -3.74 -7.38
N MET A 139 -10.41 -3.11 -6.24
CA MET A 139 -10.93 -3.83 -5.10
C MET A 139 -12.30 -4.40 -5.43
N LYS A 140 -12.45 -5.70 -5.23
CA LYS A 140 -13.75 -6.36 -5.41
C LYS A 140 -14.55 -6.19 -4.15
N LEU A 141 -15.54 -5.31 -4.20
CA LEU A 141 -16.49 -5.10 -3.13
C LEU A 141 -17.83 -5.75 -3.48
N GLU A 142 -18.63 -6.02 -2.45
CA GLU A 142 -19.98 -6.54 -2.65
C GLU A 142 -20.82 -5.60 -3.51
N ASN A 143 -21.76 -6.17 -4.25
CA ASN A 143 -22.69 -5.42 -5.12
C ASN A 143 -22.02 -4.62 -6.24
N GLY A 144 -20.79 -4.99 -6.63
CA GLY A 144 -20.08 -4.31 -7.71
C GLY A 144 -19.63 -2.90 -7.38
N ALA A 145 -19.60 -2.53 -6.09
CA ALA A 145 -19.17 -1.21 -5.66
C ALA A 145 -17.70 -0.96 -6.01
N LYS A 146 -17.38 0.27 -6.39
CA LYS A 146 -16.03 0.73 -6.68
C LYS A 146 -15.65 1.86 -5.73
N VAL A 147 -14.39 1.87 -5.28
CA VAL A 147 -13.85 2.88 -4.38
C VAL A 147 -12.89 3.78 -5.14
N LYS A 148 -13.06 5.08 -4.96
CA LYS A 148 -12.10 6.09 -5.45
C LYS A 148 -11.68 6.97 -4.29
N VAL A 149 -10.40 7.28 -4.19
CA VAL A 149 -9.93 8.27 -3.22
C VAL A 149 -10.14 9.67 -3.79
N ASN A 150 -10.72 10.58 -3.00
CA ASN A 150 -10.86 11.99 -3.36
C ASN A 150 -9.74 12.81 -2.74
N GLU A 151 -9.59 12.74 -1.41
CA GLU A 151 -8.55 13.41 -0.66
C GLU A 151 -7.85 12.41 0.25
N PHE A 152 -6.54 12.57 0.37
CA PHE A 152 -5.74 11.77 1.29
C PHE A 152 -4.64 12.65 1.90
N ASP A 153 -5.08 13.68 2.65
CA ASP A 153 -4.21 14.66 3.29
C ASP A 153 -4.07 14.32 4.77
N LEU A 154 -2.98 13.64 5.09
CA LEU A 154 -2.73 13.19 6.46
C LEU A 154 -2.33 14.33 7.39
N GLN A 155 -1.70 15.39 6.87
CA GLN A 155 -1.29 16.52 7.70
C GLN A 155 -2.49 17.29 8.24
N HIS A 156 -3.55 17.41 7.44
CA HIS A 156 -4.77 18.11 7.84
C HIS A 156 -5.89 17.16 8.27
N ASP A 157 -5.60 15.87 8.34
CA ASP A 157 -6.58 14.82 8.67
C ASP A 157 -7.82 14.87 7.77
N ASP A 158 -7.61 15.18 6.49
CA ASP A 158 -8.66 15.28 5.48
C ASP A 158 -8.59 14.08 4.56
N ILE A 159 -9.44 13.10 4.80
CA ILE A 159 -9.48 11.84 4.07
C ILE A 159 -10.92 11.59 3.61
N SER A 160 -11.09 11.44 2.31
CA SER A 160 -12.41 11.16 1.73
C SER A 160 -12.33 10.23 0.54
N PHE A 161 -13.38 9.44 0.40
CA PHE A 161 -13.54 8.46 -0.67
C PHE A 161 -14.89 8.64 -1.33
N THR A 162 -15.02 8.17 -2.56
CA THR A 162 -16.29 7.98 -3.24
C THR A 162 -16.54 6.49 -3.42
N LEU A 163 -17.72 6.03 -2.98
CA LEU A 163 -18.23 4.69 -3.26
C LEU A 163 -19.21 4.80 -4.43
N GLY A 164 -18.88 4.15 -5.55
CA GLY A 164 -19.73 4.11 -6.73
C GLY A 164 -20.44 2.76 -6.84
N PHE A 165 -21.76 2.77 -6.88
CA PHE A 165 -22.57 1.57 -7.08
C PHE A 165 -23.14 1.58 -8.50
N PRO A 166 -23.09 0.46 -9.23
CA PRO A 166 -23.70 0.39 -10.55
C PRO A 166 -25.20 0.70 -10.49
N LYS A 167 -25.68 1.49 -11.45
CA LYS A 167 -27.09 1.73 -11.62
C LYS A 167 -27.79 0.54 -12.26
#